data_a5dcceb7220f2410f87f1a4e93c1fe95
#
_entry.id   a5dcceb7220f2410f87f1a4e93c1fe95
#
_cell.length_a   1.000
_cell.length_b   1.000
_cell.length_c   1.000
_cell.angle_alpha   90.00
_cell.angle_beta   90.00
_cell.angle_gamma   90.00
#
_symmetry.space_group_name_H-M   'P 1'
#
loop_
_entity.id
_entity.type
_entity.pdbx_description
1 polymer ?
#
loop_
_entity_poly.entity_id
_entity_poly.type
_entity_poly.pdbx_seq_one_letter_code
_entity_poly.pdbx_strand_id
1 'polypeptide(L)'
;TLSRLVAAGSLSAQAAAALSVAVERGAATIVAGTRGAGKTTLLGALLWELPDATRVVTIEDTPELPVESLREHGRDVQALHTDTGGTVGSAGDSGPAGRSFPPAKALRSALRLGDGALAVGEVRGEEAGALYEAMRVGAHGHAVLGTIHGDSAAAVRERVVSDLGVAPSSFSATDLVVTCARDGDTRHVAAIEEVRGADGDTSFVSLFERIDRELRSSGVLDRGDSAVFERLRAGEESYEDLRTTIEERAVRFDRLATAGLTGPDDRNRETQRR
;
A
#
# COMPACT_ATOMS: atom_id res chain seq x y z
N THR A 1 0.52 -1.20 -12.51
CA THR A 1 1.63 -2.07 -12.07
C THR A 1 2.83 -1.25 -11.63
N LEU A 2 3.69 -1.82 -10.77
CA LEU A 2 4.94 -1.16 -10.35
C LEU A 2 5.91 -0.98 -11.52
N SER A 3 5.99 -1.93 -12.46
CA SER A 3 6.82 -1.80 -13.68
C SER A 3 6.45 -0.55 -14.49
N ARG A 4 5.16 -0.18 -14.56
CA ARG A 4 4.72 1.06 -15.21
C ARG A 4 5.21 2.31 -14.49
N LEU A 5 5.23 2.31 -13.15
CA LEU A 5 5.75 3.43 -12.36
C LEU A 5 7.27 3.55 -12.50
N VAL A 6 7.98 2.43 -12.62
CA VAL A 6 9.42 2.42 -12.89
C VAL A 6 9.69 2.99 -14.30
N ALA A 7 8.98 2.52 -15.33
CA ALA A 7 9.10 3.04 -16.70
C ALA A 7 8.82 4.55 -16.81
N ALA A 8 7.90 5.06 -15.98
CA ALA A 8 7.57 6.49 -15.91
C ALA A 8 8.56 7.31 -15.07
N GLY A 9 9.59 6.71 -14.47
CA GLY A 9 10.54 7.39 -13.58
C GLY A 9 9.93 7.88 -12.26
N SER A 10 8.73 7.42 -11.94
CA SER A 10 8.03 7.75 -10.68
C SER A 10 8.59 7.00 -9.48
N LEU A 11 9.20 5.84 -9.72
CA LEU A 11 9.72 4.92 -8.72
C LEU A 11 11.00 4.27 -9.26
N SER A 12 12.02 4.03 -8.43
CA SER A 12 13.18 3.24 -8.83
C SER A 12 12.86 1.75 -8.82
N ALA A 13 13.54 0.95 -9.63
CA ALA A 13 13.34 -0.50 -9.68
C ALA A 13 13.62 -1.18 -8.33
N GLN A 14 14.65 -0.70 -7.60
CA GLN A 14 14.97 -1.20 -6.26
C GLN A 14 13.87 -0.88 -5.24
N ALA A 15 13.33 0.34 -5.26
CA ALA A 15 12.21 0.72 -4.39
C ALA A 15 10.92 -0.05 -4.75
N ALA A 16 10.66 -0.27 -6.04
CA ALA A 16 9.55 -1.11 -6.50
C ALA A 16 9.67 -2.54 -5.98
N ALA A 17 10.87 -3.12 -6.03
CA ALA A 17 11.14 -4.47 -5.53
C ALA A 17 10.95 -4.58 -4.02
N ALA A 18 11.46 -3.62 -3.26
CA ALA A 18 11.27 -3.57 -1.81
C ALA A 18 9.78 -3.49 -1.45
N LEU A 19 9.02 -2.59 -2.07
CA LEU A 19 7.57 -2.47 -1.86
C LEU A 19 6.81 -3.73 -2.28
N SER A 20 7.20 -4.36 -3.40
CA SER A 20 6.60 -5.61 -3.88
C SER A 20 6.77 -6.73 -2.85
N VAL A 21 7.99 -6.93 -2.33
CA VAL A 21 8.28 -7.93 -1.28
C VAL A 21 7.53 -7.60 0.01
N ALA A 22 7.53 -6.33 0.43
CA ALA A 22 6.84 -5.92 1.64
C ALA A 22 5.33 -6.22 1.58
N VAL A 23 4.66 -5.86 0.48
CA VAL A 23 3.22 -6.09 0.30
C VAL A 23 2.91 -7.57 0.16
N GLU A 24 3.68 -8.33 -0.60
CA GLU A 24 3.53 -9.78 -0.73
C GLU A 24 3.60 -10.48 0.62
N ARG A 25 4.44 -9.98 1.53
CA ARG A 25 4.68 -10.54 2.87
C ARG A 25 3.85 -9.91 3.98
N GLY A 26 2.84 -9.16 3.63
CA GLY A 26 1.82 -8.68 4.57
C GLY A 26 2.16 -7.39 5.31
N ALA A 27 3.03 -6.55 4.78
CA ALA A 27 3.34 -5.26 5.40
C ALA A 27 2.13 -4.33 5.47
N ALA A 28 1.95 -3.67 6.60
CA ALA A 28 1.00 -2.57 6.79
C ALA A 28 1.59 -1.28 6.19
N THR A 29 1.03 -0.80 5.08
CA THR A 29 1.61 0.30 4.31
C THR A 29 0.63 1.44 4.12
N ILE A 30 1.04 2.66 4.47
CA ILE A 30 0.31 3.90 4.21
C ILE A 30 0.97 4.64 3.04
N VAL A 31 0.19 4.94 2.02
CA VAL A 31 0.59 5.78 0.89
C VAL A 31 0.11 7.21 1.16
N ALA A 32 1.04 8.08 1.43
CA ALA A 32 0.79 9.48 1.74
C ALA A 32 1.03 10.40 0.53
N GLY A 33 0.52 11.60 0.57
CA GLY A 33 0.76 12.62 -0.44
C GLY A 33 -0.36 13.63 -0.53
N THR A 34 -0.10 14.77 -1.15
CA THR A 34 -1.10 15.80 -1.43
C THR A 34 -2.12 15.33 -2.49
N ARG A 35 -3.16 16.13 -2.72
CA ARG A 35 -4.14 15.82 -3.78
C ARG A 35 -3.47 15.78 -5.15
N GLY A 36 -3.73 14.70 -5.91
CA GLY A 36 -3.17 14.52 -7.25
C GLY A 36 -1.71 14.05 -7.28
N ALA A 37 -1.08 13.73 -6.14
CA ALA A 37 0.30 13.22 -6.06
C ALA A 37 0.46 11.77 -6.57
N GLY A 38 -0.63 11.04 -6.85
CA GLY A 38 -0.58 9.68 -7.37
C GLY A 38 -0.74 8.57 -6.32
N LYS A 39 -1.26 8.90 -5.13
CA LYS A 39 -1.50 7.92 -4.05
C LYS A 39 -2.29 6.71 -4.50
N THR A 40 -3.49 6.93 -5.06
CA THR A 40 -4.38 5.86 -5.53
C THR A 40 -3.76 5.07 -6.68
N THR A 41 -2.96 5.73 -7.53
CA THR A 41 -2.22 5.06 -8.61
C THR A 41 -1.16 4.09 -8.05
N LEU A 42 -0.41 4.52 -7.03
CA LEU A 42 0.56 3.66 -6.36
C LEU A 42 -0.14 2.54 -5.58
N LEU A 43 -1.19 2.86 -4.81
CA LEU A 43 -1.99 1.85 -4.11
C LEU A 43 -2.51 0.79 -5.08
N GLY A 44 -3.11 1.21 -6.20
CA GLY A 44 -3.58 0.29 -7.25
C GLY A 44 -2.45 -0.55 -7.86
N ALA A 45 -1.23 -0.01 -7.98
CA ALA A 45 -0.07 -0.78 -8.43
C ALA A 45 0.38 -1.82 -7.38
N LEU A 46 0.31 -1.49 -6.10
CA LEU A 46 0.66 -2.41 -5.00
C LEU A 46 -0.32 -3.59 -4.90
N LEU A 47 -1.60 -3.42 -5.25
CA LEU A 47 -2.57 -4.51 -5.25
C LEU A 47 -2.18 -5.65 -6.21
N TRP A 48 -1.46 -5.34 -7.29
CA TRP A 48 -0.93 -6.33 -8.20
C TRP A 48 0.21 -7.17 -7.60
N GLU A 49 0.85 -6.70 -6.54
CA GLU A 49 1.97 -7.40 -5.89
C GLU A 49 1.53 -8.38 -4.79
N LEU A 50 0.25 -8.38 -4.45
CA LEU A 50 -0.32 -9.40 -3.55
C LEU A 50 -0.24 -10.79 -4.19
N PRO A 51 -0.09 -11.88 -3.42
CA PRO A 51 -0.15 -13.25 -3.94
C PRO A 51 -1.48 -13.51 -4.67
N ASP A 52 -1.44 -14.29 -5.76
CA ASP A 52 -2.63 -14.50 -6.61
C ASP A 52 -3.80 -15.16 -5.87
N ALA A 53 -3.52 -16.00 -4.89
CA ALA A 53 -4.53 -16.67 -4.07
C ALA A 53 -5.10 -15.79 -2.94
N THR A 54 -4.53 -14.59 -2.72
CA THR A 54 -4.98 -13.69 -1.66
C THR A 54 -6.27 -12.99 -2.06
N ARG A 55 -7.31 -13.14 -1.24
CA ARG A 55 -8.51 -12.30 -1.34
C ARG A 55 -8.15 -10.85 -1.06
N VAL A 56 -8.69 -9.93 -1.84
CA VAL A 56 -8.52 -8.49 -1.66
C VAL A 56 -9.87 -7.86 -1.32
N VAL A 57 -9.95 -7.14 -0.21
CA VAL A 57 -11.13 -6.32 0.11
C VAL A 57 -10.75 -4.86 -0.09
N THR A 58 -11.42 -4.18 -1.01
CA THR A 58 -11.24 -2.74 -1.23
C THR A 58 -12.38 -1.95 -0.59
N ILE A 59 -12.06 -0.80 -0.03
CA ILE A 59 -13.04 0.13 0.57
C ILE A 59 -12.79 1.52 -0.02
N GLU A 60 -13.76 2.03 -0.76
CA GLU A 60 -13.66 3.32 -1.44
C GLU A 60 -15.00 4.07 -1.38
N ASP A 61 -14.93 5.40 -1.33
CA ASP A 61 -16.06 6.28 -1.58
C ASP A 61 -16.29 6.49 -3.08
N THR A 62 -15.23 6.70 -3.80
CA THR A 62 -15.23 6.81 -5.26
C THR A 62 -14.37 5.70 -5.83
N PRO A 63 -14.87 4.85 -6.75
CA PRO A 63 -14.10 3.76 -7.34
C PRO A 63 -12.93 4.31 -8.19
N GLU A 64 -11.71 4.13 -7.71
CA GLU A 64 -10.47 4.52 -8.41
C GLU A 64 -9.50 3.34 -8.54
N LEU A 65 -9.61 2.35 -7.64
CA LEU A 65 -8.75 1.16 -7.65
C LEU A 65 -9.10 0.22 -8.81
N PRO A 66 -8.14 -0.54 -9.35
CA PRO A 66 -8.32 -1.35 -10.55
C PRO A 66 -9.08 -2.67 -10.27
N VAL A 67 -10.21 -2.60 -9.56
CA VAL A 67 -10.98 -3.77 -9.11
C VAL A 67 -11.40 -4.66 -10.27
N GLU A 68 -11.99 -4.08 -11.32
CA GLU A 68 -12.47 -4.86 -12.48
C GLU A 68 -11.29 -5.53 -13.21
N SER A 69 -10.19 -4.79 -13.40
CA SER A 69 -9.00 -5.35 -14.03
C SER A 69 -8.39 -6.49 -13.21
N LEU A 70 -8.38 -6.40 -11.89
CA LEU A 70 -7.95 -7.49 -11.00
C LEU A 70 -8.84 -8.72 -11.16
N ARG A 71 -10.16 -8.54 -11.21
CA ARG A 71 -11.14 -9.63 -11.42
C ARG A 71 -10.98 -10.31 -12.78
N GLU A 72 -10.78 -9.53 -13.85
CA GLU A 72 -10.52 -10.02 -15.20
C GLU A 72 -9.28 -10.92 -15.28
N HIS A 73 -8.30 -10.68 -14.36
CA HIS A 73 -7.10 -11.51 -14.21
C HIS A 73 -7.24 -12.62 -13.15
N GLY A 74 -8.49 -12.96 -12.77
CA GLY A 74 -8.77 -14.11 -11.89
C GLY A 74 -8.54 -13.86 -10.40
N ARG A 75 -8.38 -12.59 -9.97
CA ARG A 75 -8.20 -12.27 -8.55
C ARG A 75 -9.54 -12.26 -7.81
N ASP A 76 -9.56 -12.78 -6.59
CA ASP A 76 -10.72 -12.67 -5.68
C ASP A 76 -10.75 -11.28 -5.05
N VAL A 77 -11.58 -10.38 -5.59
CA VAL A 77 -11.69 -9.00 -5.13
C VAL A 77 -13.11 -8.67 -4.71
N GLN A 78 -13.29 -8.31 -3.44
CA GLN A 78 -14.53 -7.79 -2.89
C GLN A 78 -14.45 -6.27 -2.74
N ALA A 79 -15.17 -5.52 -3.55
CA ALA A 79 -15.28 -4.08 -3.42
C ALA A 79 -16.43 -3.69 -2.49
N LEU A 80 -16.15 -2.83 -1.54
CA LEU A 80 -17.13 -2.21 -0.64
C LEU A 80 -17.13 -0.69 -0.92
N HIS A 81 -18.32 -0.18 -1.25
CA HIS A 81 -18.50 1.26 -1.45
C HIS A 81 -19.01 1.90 -0.19
N THR A 82 -18.46 3.04 0.15
CA THR A 82 -18.85 3.84 1.32
C THR A 82 -19.49 5.14 0.87
N ASP A 83 -20.39 5.68 1.70
CA ASP A 83 -20.96 6.99 1.49
C ASP A 83 -20.53 7.91 2.64
N THR A 84 -19.75 8.93 2.31
CA THR A 84 -19.34 9.98 3.24
C THR A 84 -20.32 11.16 3.26
N GLY A 85 -21.36 11.13 2.42
CA GLY A 85 -22.42 12.14 2.34
C GLY A 85 -23.52 11.89 3.37
N GLY A 86 -23.44 12.53 4.53
CA GLY A 86 -24.48 12.56 5.53
C GLY A 86 -25.75 13.26 5.03
N THR A 87 -26.59 12.54 4.29
CA THR A 87 -28.02 12.80 4.21
C THR A 87 -28.72 11.45 4.28
N VAL A 88 -29.31 11.20 5.44
CA VAL A 88 -30.41 10.24 5.55
C VAL A 88 -31.55 10.83 4.71
N GLY A 89 -31.47 10.63 3.41
CA GLY A 89 -32.43 11.10 2.42
C GLY A 89 -33.21 9.93 1.87
N SER A 90 -34.45 9.82 2.30
CA SER A 90 -35.60 9.14 1.68
C SER A 90 -35.36 7.74 1.10
N ALA A 91 -35.96 6.79 1.77
CA ALA A 91 -36.34 5.49 1.23
C ALA A 91 -37.10 5.66 -0.11
N GLY A 92 -36.43 5.46 -1.23
CA GLY A 92 -37.08 5.55 -2.54
C GLY A 92 -36.13 5.59 -3.70
N ASP A 93 -35.23 4.62 -3.83
CA ASP A 93 -34.83 4.06 -5.12
C ASP A 93 -33.98 2.80 -4.88
N SER A 94 -34.66 1.66 -4.84
CA SER A 94 -34.04 0.36 -4.66
C SER A 94 -33.72 -0.24 -6.02
N GLY A 95 -32.63 0.25 -6.65
CA GLY A 95 -31.97 -0.49 -7.68
C GLY A 95 -31.06 -1.58 -7.06
N PRO A 96 -30.67 -2.66 -7.75
CA PRO A 96 -29.79 -3.70 -7.22
C PRO A 96 -28.33 -3.25 -7.03
N ALA A 97 -28.04 -1.98 -7.06
CA ALA A 97 -26.72 -1.39 -6.83
C ALA A 97 -26.51 -1.14 -5.32
N GLY A 98 -25.61 -1.90 -4.80
CA GLY A 98 -24.90 -1.89 -3.55
C GLY A 98 -25.34 -0.98 -2.41
N ARG A 99 -25.66 -1.59 -1.26
CA ARG A 99 -25.84 -0.88 0.01
C ARG A 99 -24.56 -0.12 0.34
N SER A 100 -24.63 1.20 0.34
CA SER A 100 -23.55 2.04 0.85
C SER A 100 -23.52 1.96 2.37
N PHE A 101 -22.32 1.85 2.94
CA PHE A 101 -22.11 1.75 4.38
C PHE A 101 -21.24 2.91 4.87
N PRO A 102 -21.42 3.37 6.14
CA PRO A 102 -20.41 4.22 6.77
C PRO A 102 -19.02 3.55 6.68
N PRO A 103 -17.94 4.31 6.39
CA PRO A 103 -16.59 3.74 6.17
C PRO A 103 -16.11 2.82 7.30
N ALA A 104 -16.30 3.21 8.56
CA ALA A 104 -15.93 2.39 9.72
C ALA A 104 -16.73 1.07 9.79
N LYS A 105 -18.00 1.05 9.35
CA LYS A 105 -18.81 -0.18 9.30
C LYS A 105 -18.38 -1.08 8.16
N ALA A 106 -18.07 -0.51 6.99
CA ALA A 106 -17.53 -1.25 5.86
C ALA A 106 -16.23 -1.97 6.24
N LEU A 107 -15.33 -1.26 6.92
CA LEU A 107 -14.05 -1.82 7.37
C LEU A 107 -14.23 -2.95 8.39
N ARG A 108 -15.09 -2.77 9.42
CA ARG A 108 -15.40 -3.85 10.36
C ARG A 108 -16.07 -5.05 9.70
N SER A 109 -16.84 -4.82 8.63
CA SER A 109 -17.42 -5.91 7.84
C SER A 109 -16.35 -6.62 7.02
N ALA A 110 -15.40 -5.89 6.43
CA ALA A 110 -14.26 -6.44 5.71
C ALA A 110 -13.44 -7.40 6.59
N LEU A 111 -13.16 -7.02 7.84
CA LEU A 111 -12.45 -7.86 8.80
C LEU A 111 -13.19 -9.17 9.16
N ARG A 112 -14.48 -9.26 8.86
CA ARG A 112 -15.30 -10.47 9.07
C ARG A 112 -15.46 -11.33 7.81
N LEU A 113 -15.04 -10.83 6.65
CA LEU A 113 -15.16 -11.55 5.38
C LEU A 113 -14.09 -12.65 5.21
N GLY A 114 -13.26 -12.86 6.22
CA GLY A 114 -12.21 -13.87 6.23
C GLY A 114 -10.82 -13.31 5.95
N ASP A 115 -9.86 -14.21 5.85
CA ASP A 115 -8.45 -13.88 5.63
C ASP A 115 -8.25 -13.24 4.25
N GLY A 116 -7.59 -12.09 4.22
CA GLY A 116 -7.32 -11.39 2.98
C GLY A 116 -6.65 -10.04 3.19
N ALA A 117 -6.09 -9.50 2.12
CA ALA A 117 -5.52 -8.16 2.11
C ALA A 117 -6.63 -7.11 2.12
N LEU A 118 -6.39 -6.01 2.82
CA LEU A 118 -7.31 -4.90 2.94
C LEU A 118 -6.71 -3.66 2.27
N ALA A 119 -7.48 -3.00 1.43
CA ALA A 119 -7.09 -1.74 0.78
C ALA A 119 -8.15 -0.66 1.00
N VAL A 120 -7.77 0.44 1.64
CA VAL A 120 -8.64 1.60 1.85
C VAL A 120 -8.21 2.72 0.91
N GLY A 121 -9.10 3.10 -0.01
CA GLY A 121 -8.83 4.10 -1.05
C GLY A 121 -8.40 5.44 -0.49
N GLU A 122 -9.06 5.92 0.57
CA GLU A 122 -8.61 7.10 1.32
C GLU A 122 -9.12 7.08 2.76
N VAL A 123 -8.23 7.40 3.69
CA VAL A 123 -8.52 7.51 5.13
C VAL A 123 -8.72 8.97 5.49
N ARG A 124 -9.92 9.33 5.93
CA ARG A 124 -10.30 10.73 6.20
C ARG A 124 -10.95 10.95 7.57
N GLY A 125 -11.50 9.90 8.20
CA GLY A 125 -12.36 10.02 9.37
C GLY A 125 -12.32 8.81 10.29
N GLU A 126 -13.50 8.42 10.79
CA GLU A 126 -13.67 7.37 11.81
C GLU A 126 -13.16 5.98 11.39
N GLU A 127 -13.04 5.72 10.11
CA GLU A 127 -12.47 4.48 9.59
C GLU A 127 -10.98 4.30 9.96
N ALA A 128 -10.27 5.40 10.27
CA ALA A 128 -8.89 5.33 10.70
C ALA A 128 -8.70 4.38 11.90
N GLY A 129 -9.56 4.50 12.92
CA GLY A 129 -9.50 3.62 14.09
C GLY A 129 -9.62 2.15 13.73
N ALA A 130 -10.53 1.80 12.82
CA ALA A 130 -10.73 0.43 12.38
C ALA A 130 -9.60 -0.07 11.46
N LEU A 131 -9.01 0.81 10.63
CA LEU A 131 -7.83 0.49 9.81
C LEU A 131 -6.63 0.15 10.71
N TYR A 132 -6.37 0.96 11.72
CA TYR A 132 -5.28 0.72 12.65
C TYR A 132 -5.51 -0.51 13.53
N GLU A 133 -6.76 -0.84 13.84
CA GLU A 133 -7.09 -2.12 14.47
C GLU A 133 -6.77 -3.29 13.54
N ALA A 134 -7.11 -3.19 12.24
CA ALA A 134 -6.75 -4.19 11.24
C ALA A 134 -5.23 -4.38 11.12
N MET A 135 -4.47 -3.29 11.09
CA MET A 135 -3.00 -3.34 11.07
C MET A 135 -2.44 -4.01 12.33
N ARG A 136 -2.98 -3.67 13.51
CA ARG A 136 -2.53 -4.20 14.81
C ARG A 136 -2.81 -5.70 14.98
N VAL A 137 -3.96 -6.15 14.52
CA VAL A 137 -4.34 -7.58 14.56
C VAL A 137 -3.55 -8.36 13.49
N GLY A 138 -2.94 -7.64 12.55
CA GLY A 138 -2.24 -8.19 11.40
C GLY A 138 -3.22 -9.02 10.56
N ALA A 139 -4.00 -8.44 9.68
CA ALA A 139 -5.03 -9.09 8.84
C ALA A 139 -4.71 -10.56 8.48
N HIS A 140 -4.49 -11.40 9.49
CA HIS A 140 -4.06 -12.80 9.44
C HIS A 140 -2.81 -13.05 8.55
N GLY A 141 -1.85 -12.10 8.59
CA GLY A 141 -0.61 -12.19 7.80
C GLY A 141 -0.71 -11.60 6.39
N HIS A 142 -1.81 -10.94 6.06
CA HIS A 142 -1.98 -10.26 4.78
C HIS A 142 -1.79 -8.74 4.90
N ALA A 143 -1.43 -8.10 3.78
CA ALA A 143 -1.17 -6.68 3.75
C ALA A 143 -2.41 -5.83 4.08
N VAL A 144 -2.19 -4.77 4.85
CA VAL A 144 -3.18 -3.72 5.09
C VAL A 144 -2.65 -2.42 4.47
N LEU A 145 -3.36 -1.95 3.46
CA LEU A 145 -2.93 -0.82 2.64
C LEU A 145 -3.93 0.32 2.76
N GLY A 146 -3.46 1.56 2.80
CA GLY A 146 -4.35 2.72 2.79
C GLY A 146 -3.70 3.94 2.19
N THR A 147 -4.51 4.91 1.73
CA THR A 147 -3.98 6.23 1.39
C THR A 147 -4.44 7.29 2.38
N ILE A 148 -3.63 8.29 2.59
CA ILE A 148 -3.91 9.42 3.47
C ILE A 148 -3.30 10.70 2.93
N HIS A 149 -3.85 11.85 3.29
CA HIS A 149 -3.21 13.14 3.05
C HIS A 149 -2.06 13.36 4.04
N GLY A 150 -0.89 13.71 3.53
CA GLY A 150 0.32 14.04 4.27
C GLY A 150 1.50 14.15 3.32
N ASP A 151 2.51 14.90 3.67
CA ASP A 151 3.71 15.15 2.85
C ASP A 151 4.97 14.50 3.42
N SER A 152 4.84 13.79 4.54
CA SER A 152 5.91 13.07 5.23
C SER A 152 5.33 12.05 6.20
N ALA A 153 6.12 11.09 6.65
CA ALA A 153 5.70 10.12 7.67
C ALA A 153 5.35 10.81 9.01
N ALA A 154 6.07 11.86 9.36
CA ALA A 154 5.77 12.67 10.55
C ALA A 154 4.42 13.37 10.45
N ALA A 155 4.10 13.99 9.30
CA ALA A 155 2.80 14.62 9.05
C ALA A 155 1.66 13.59 9.03
N VAL A 156 1.90 12.40 8.49
CA VAL A 156 0.93 11.29 8.56
C VAL A 156 0.65 10.89 10.00
N ARG A 157 1.70 10.73 10.82
CA ARG A 157 1.54 10.42 12.25
C ARG A 157 0.73 11.49 12.98
N GLU A 158 1.08 12.75 12.78
CA GLU A 158 0.36 13.87 13.39
C GLU A 158 -1.11 13.84 13.00
N ARG A 159 -1.42 13.71 11.72
CA ARG A 159 -2.79 13.62 11.24
C ARG A 159 -3.55 12.43 11.81
N VAL A 160 -2.95 11.26 11.83
CA VAL A 160 -3.60 10.03 12.34
C VAL A 160 -3.85 10.12 13.84
N VAL A 161 -2.87 10.61 14.60
CA VAL A 161 -2.98 10.67 16.07
C VAL A 161 -3.81 11.88 16.50
N SER A 162 -3.48 13.07 16.00
CA SER A 162 -4.07 14.31 16.50
C SER A 162 -5.42 14.63 15.86
N ASP A 163 -5.57 14.44 14.54
CA ASP A 163 -6.81 14.80 13.85
C ASP A 163 -7.82 13.65 13.82
N LEU A 164 -7.36 12.41 13.61
CA LEU A 164 -8.22 11.24 13.47
C LEU A 164 -8.38 10.45 14.78
N GLY A 165 -7.72 10.88 15.86
CA GLY A 165 -7.89 10.33 17.20
C GLY A 165 -7.43 8.89 17.40
N VAL A 166 -6.53 8.39 16.55
CA VAL A 166 -5.92 7.06 16.71
C VAL A 166 -4.87 7.12 17.81
N ALA A 167 -4.89 6.15 18.73
CA ALA A 167 -3.90 6.11 19.80
C ALA A 167 -2.47 6.07 19.23
N PRO A 168 -1.52 6.83 19.81
CA PRO A 168 -0.12 6.83 19.36
C PRO A 168 0.50 5.43 19.29
N SER A 169 0.18 4.57 20.24
CA SER A 169 0.62 3.16 20.27
C SER A 169 0.05 2.32 19.11
N SER A 170 -1.14 2.67 18.60
CA SER A 170 -1.73 2.00 17.45
C SER A 170 -1.05 2.40 16.14
N PHE A 171 -0.51 3.62 16.04
CA PHE A 171 0.22 4.07 14.87
C PHE A 171 1.48 3.23 14.58
N SER A 172 2.11 2.70 15.62
CA SER A 172 3.27 1.79 15.51
C SER A 172 2.95 0.46 14.79
N ALA A 173 1.67 0.18 14.50
CA ALA A 173 1.29 -0.95 13.64
C ALA A 173 1.50 -0.67 12.15
N THR A 174 1.80 0.56 11.75
CA THR A 174 2.24 0.89 10.40
C THR A 174 3.68 0.41 10.22
N ASP A 175 3.95 -0.32 9.16
CA ASP A 175 5.30 -0.75 8.81
C ASP A 175 6.01 0.29 7.94
N LEU A 176 5.34 0.72 6.88
CA LEU A 176 5.89 1.62 5.88
C LEU A 176 4.96 2.81 5.63
N VAL A 177 5.58 3.98 5.51
CA VAL A 177 4.94 5.16 4.94
C VAL A 177 5.63 5.50 3.62
N VAL A 178 4.85 5.53 2.53
CA VAL A 178 5.33 5.86 1.19
C VAL A 178 4.79 7.22 0.82
N THR A 179 5.65 8.22 0.74
CA THR A 179 5.26 9.60 0.44
C THR A 179 5.33 9.86 -1.07
N CYS A 180 4.18 10.16 -1.66
CA CYS A 180 4.05 10.61 -3.05
C CYS A 180 4.08 12.13 -3.12
N ALA A 181 4.78 12.68 -4.11
CA ALA A 181 4.83 14.10 -4.41
C ALA A 181 4.54 14.38 -5.89
N ARG A 182 4.32 15.66 -6.18
CA ARG A 182 4.10 16.15 -7.53
C ARG A 182 4.91 17.41 -7.77
N ASP A 183 5.74 17.40 -8.82
CA ASP A 183 6.48 18.56 -9.31
C ASP A 183 5.95 18.94 -10.69
N GLY A 184 5.19 20.03 -10.76
CA GLY A 184 4.47 20.37 -12.00
C GLY A 184 3.52 19.25 -12.42
N ASP A 185 3.76 18.64 -13.56
CA ASP A 185 2.96 17.51 -14.07
C ASP A 185 3.54 16.14 -13.73
N THR A 186 4.75 16.09 -13.17
CA THR A 186 5.43 14.83 -12.84
C THR A 186 5.02 14.36 -11.43
N ARG A 187 4.53 13.14 -11.34
CA ARG A 187 4.20 12.47 -10.08
C ARG A 187 5.29 11.46 -9.76
N HIS A 188 5.70 11.40 -8.49
CA HIS A 188 6.78 10.51 -8.09
C HIS A 188 6.67 10.13 -6.61
N VAL A 189 7.36 9.06 -6.23
CA VAL A 189 7.61 8.75 -4.82
C VAL A 189 8.76 9.63 -4.34
N ALA A 190 8.52 10.36 -3.26
CA ALA A 190 9.51 11.24 -2.63
C ALA A 190 10.32 10.50 -1.56
N ALA A 191 9.67 9.65 -0.77
CA ALA A 191 10.32 8.88 0.29
C ALA A 191 9.59 7.56 0.55
N ILE A 192 10.32 6.57 1.03
CA ILE A 192 9.80 5.36 1.66
C ILE A 192 10.46 5.26 3.02
N GLU A 193 9.65 5.35 4.07
CA GLU A 193 10.12 5.39 5.45
C GLU A 193 9.54 4.21 6.22
N GLU A 194 10.39 3.54 6.96
CA GLU A 194 10.03 2.51 7.93
C GLU A 194 9.63 3.16 9.24
N VAL A 195 8.52 2.72 9.81
CA VAL A 195 8.05 3.15 11.13
C VAL A 195 8.67 2.26 12.20
N ARG A 196 9.39 2.85 13.14
CA ARG A 196 9.98 2.17 14.29
C ARG A 196 9.43 2.70 15.60
N GLY A 197 9.41 1.87 16.59
CA GLY A 197 9.01 2.22 17.94
C GLY A 197 7.86 1.39 18.48
N ALA A 198 7.62 1.53 19.77
CA ALA A 198 6.54 0.90 20.50
C ALA A 198 5.92 1.90 21.47
N ASP A 199 4.72 1.60 21.97
CA ASP A 199 4.06 2.35 23.06
C ASP A 199 3.90 3.87 22.84
N GLY A 200 3.90 4.30 21.56
CA GLY A 200 3.69 5.69 21.19
C GLY A 200 4.96 6.51 20.96
N ASP A 201 6.12 6.00 21.31
CA ASP A 201 7.41 6.55 20.87
C ASP A 201 7.71 6.03 19.46
N THR A 202 7.59 6.92 18.47
CA THR A 202 7.66 6.55 17.06
C THR A 202 8.77 7.34 16.38
N SER A 203 9.65 6.64 15.68
CA SER A 203 10.69 7.21 14.83
C SER A 203 10.52 6.72 13.38
N PHE A 204 11.10 7.44 12.45
CA PHE A 204 11.04 7.13 11.04
C PHE A 204 12.46 6.91 10.50
N VAL A 205 12.65 5.82 9.78
CA VAL A 205 13.93 5.50 9.17
C VAL A 205 13.75 5.48 7.66
N SER A 206 14.45 6.37 6.97
CA SER A 206 14.39 6.44 5.52
C SER A 206 15.02 5.18 4.91
N LEU A 207 14.25 4.45 4.12
CA LEU A 207 14.72 3.35 3.27
C LEU A 207 15.11 3.86 1.89
N PHE A 208 14.29 4.76 1.34
CA PHE A 208 14.52 5.43 0.08
C PHE A 208 14.13 6.89 0.19
N GLU A 209 14.93 7.76 -0.42
CA GLU A 209 14.71 9.20 -0.45
C GLU A 209 15.01 9.76 -1.84
N ARG A 210 14.24 10.75 -2.26
CA ARG A 210 14.46 11.41 -3.54
C ARG A 210 15.51 12.50 -3.41
N ILE A 211 16.64 12.29 -4.07
CA ILE A 211 17.78 13.22 -4.14
C ILE A 211 18.07 13.49 -5.62
N ASP A 212 18.18 14.75 -6.01
CA ASP A 212 18.48 15.15 -7.39
C ASP A 212 17.54 14.50 -8.43
N ARG A 213 16.24 14.41 -8.12
CA ARG A 213 15.18 13.78 -8.93
C ARG A 213 15.25 12.26 -9.06
N GLU A 214 16.17 11.60 -8.39
CA GLU A 214 16.26 10.14 -8.33
C GLU A 214 15.84 9.62 -6.96
N LEU A 215 15.06 8.55 -6.92
CA LEU A 215 14.74 7.86 -5.67
C LEU A 215 15.88 6.89 -5.35
N ARG A 216 16.69 7.22 -4.36
CA ARG A 216 17.90 6.48 -3.98
C ARG A 216 17.71 5.70 -2.68
N SER A 217 18.36 4.54 -2.58
CA SER A 217 18.47 3.79 -1.34
C SER A 217 19.31 4.55 -0.32
N SER A 218 18.87 4.54 0.95
CA SER A 218 19.66 5.01 2.08
C SER A 218 20.74 4.01 2.52
N GLY A 219 20.71 2.80 1.96
CA GLY A 219 21.59 1.69 2.36
C GLY A 219 21.10 0.92 3.60
N VAL A 220 19.99 1.30 4.22
CA VAL A 220 19.45 0.59 5.41
C VAL A 220 19.12 -0.86 5.07
N LEU A 221 18.47 -1.11 3.92
CA LEU A 221 18.19 -2.48 3.46
C LEU A 221 19.47 -3.25 3.13
N ASP A 222 20.43 -2.59 2.50
CA ASP A 222 21.68 -3.23 2.06
C ASP A 222 22.53 -3.68 3.26
N ARG A 223 22.48 -2.94 4.38
CA ARG A 223 23.22 -3.26 5.62
C ARG A 223 22.49 -4.24 6.53
N GLY A 224 21.24 -4.59 6.25
CA GLY A 224 20.45 -5.43 7.14
C GLY A 224 19.89 -4.72 8.37
N ASP A 225 19.78 -3.38 8.31
CA ASP A 225 19.36 -2.56 9.45
C ASP A 225 17.84 -2.29 9.48
N SER A 226 17.05 -2.86 8.55
CA SER A 226 15.59 -2.67 8.55
C SER A 226 14.88 -3.63 9.48
N ALA A 227 14.21 -3.10 10.50
CA ALA A 227 13.40 -3.89 11.42
C ALA A 227 12.16 -4.48 10.74
N VAL A 228 11.55 -3.74 9.80
CA VAL A 228 10.40 -4.22 9.02
C VAL A 228 10.80 -5.40 8.16
N PHE A 229 11.84 -5.28 7.36
CA PHE A 229 12.28 -6.35 6.48
C PHE A 229 12.86 -7.55 7.24
N GLU A 230 13.49 -7.36 8.40
CA GLU A 230 13.86 -8.45 9.31
C GLU A 230 12.63 -9.25 9.77
N ARG A 231 11.55 -8.58 10.15
CA ARG A 231 10.29 -9.21 10.56
C ARG A 231 9.57 -9.90 9.40
N LEU A 232 9.71 -9.37 8.18
CA LEU A 232 9.05 -9.91 6.98
C LEU A 232 9.79 -11.10 6.37
N ARG A 233 10.89 -11.58 6.95
CA ARG A 233 11.56 -12.81 6.49
C ARG A 233 10.62 -14.02 6.58
N ALA A 234 10.71 -14.90 5.61
CA ALA A 234 9.87 -16.08 5.52
C ALA A 234 10.55 -17.28 6.20
N GLY A 235 9.95 -17.83 7.25
CA GLY A 235 10.45 -19.02 7.92
C GLY A 235 11.91 -18.91 8.36
N GLU A 236 12.78 -19.80 7.82
CA GLU A 236 14.21 -19.83 8.11
C GLU A 236 15.07 -18.98 7.14
N GLU A 237 14.44 -18.18 6.29
CA GLU A 237 15.13 -17.29 5.35
C GLU A 237 16.11 -16.36 6.08
N SER A 238 17.35 -16.25 5.61
CA SER A 238 18.28 -15.26 6.13
C SER A 238 17.98 -13.85 5.58
N TYR A 239 18.51 -12.81 6.22
CA TYR A 239 18.38 -11.46 5.68
C TYR A 239 19.07 -11.31 4.31
N GLU A 240 20.14 -12.07 4.08
CA GLU A 240 20.86 -12.11 2.81
C GLU A 240 20.01 -12.73 1.69
N ASP A 241 19.25 -13.79 1.99
CA ASP A 241 18.29 -14.38 1.05
C ASP A 241 17.18 -13.41 0.69
N LEU A 242 16.64 -12.70 1.70
CA LEU A 242 15.66 -11.65 1.48
C LEU A 242 16.21 -10.52 0.60
N ARG A 243 17.43 -10.07 0.86
CA ARG A 243 18.09 -9.05 0.05
C ARG A 243 18.26 -9.51 -1.39
N THR A 244 18.72 -10.75 -1.58
CA THR A 244 18.84 -11.37 -2.91
C THR A 244 17.48 -11.40 -3.64
N THR A 245 16.40 -11.75 -2.94
CA THR A 245 15.03 -11.70 -3.49
C THR A 245 14.66 -10.30 -3.97
N ILE A 246 15.00 -9.26 -3.19
CA ILE A 246 14.74 -7.87 -3.56
C ILE A 246 15.58 -7.47 -4.79
N GLU A 247 16.87 -7.82 -4.82
CA GLU A 247 17.77 -7.53 -5.93
C GLU A 247 17.32 -8.18 -7.25
N GLU A 248 16.96 -9.47 -7.21
CA GLU A 248 16.43 -10.19 -8.38
C GLU A 248 15.14 -9.56 -8.90
N ARG A 249 14.26 -9.17 -7.97
CA ARG A 249 12.99 -8.50 -8.31
C ARG A 249 13.23 -7.09 -8.88
N ALA A 250 14.23 -6.37 -8.39
CA ALA A 250 14.64 -5.07 -8.94
C ALA A 250 15.14 -5.20 -10.38
N VAL A 251 16.01 -6.17 -10.67
CA VAL A 251 16.46 -6.48 -12.03
C VAL A 251 15.29 -6.82 -12.95
N ARG A 252 14.30 -7.55 -12.44
CA ARG A 252 13.08 -7.87 -13.19
C ARG A 252 12.27 -6.62 -13.51
N PHE A 253 12.02 -5.73 -12.54
CA PHE A 253 11.27 -4.49 -12.79
C PHE A 253 11.96 -3.58 -13.78
N ASP A 254 13.30 -3.44 -13.69
CA ASP A 254 14.10 -2.65 -14.62
C ASP A 254 13.98 -3.20 -16.04
N ARG A 255 14.10 -4.52 -16.21
CA ARG A 255 13.95 -5.19 -17.50
C ARG A 255 12.56 -4.99 -18.09
N LEU A 256 11.49 -5.19 -17.31
CA LEU A 256 10.12 -5.00 -17.75
C LEU A 256 9.87 -3.54 -18.18
N ALA A 257 10.34 -2.59 -17.38
CA ALA A 257 10.23 -1.16 -17.66
C ALA A 257 10.96 -0.78 -18.97
N THR A 258 12.19 -1.23 -19.13
CA THR A 258 13.03 -0.98 -20.32
C THR A 258 12.41 -1.61 -21.58
N ALA A 259 11.81 -2.79 -21.47
CA ALA A 259 11.15 -3.47 -22.58
C ALA A 259 9.73 -2.91 -22.90
N GLY A 260 9.22 -1.95 -22.12
CA GLY A 260 7.86 -1.45 -22.25
C GLY A 260 6.77 -2.46 -21.86
N LEU A 261 7.14 -3.55 -21.19
CA LEU A 261 6.25 -4.60 -20.69
C LEU A 261 5.67 -4.18 -19.33
N THR A 262 4.70 -3.29 -19.35
CA THR A 262 4.20 -2.63 -18.13
C THR A 262 2.75 -2.95 -17.80
N GLY A 263 2.10 -3.82 -18.57
CA GLY A 263 0.73 -4.29 -18.35
C GLY A 263 0.63 -5.35 -17.25
N PRO A 264 -0.57 -5.61 -16.75
CA PRO A 264 -0.80 -6.73 -15.82
C PRO A 264 -0.41 -8.09 -16.39
N ASP A 265 -0.69 -8.34 -17.67
CA ASP A 265 -0.36 -9.60 -18.37
C ASP A 265 1.14 -9.86 -18.49
N ASP A 266 1.95 -8.79 -18.46
CA ASP A 266 3.39 -8.91 -18.65
C ASP A 266 4.10 -9.46 -17.41
N ARG A 267 3.45 -9.40 -16.23
CA ARG A 267 3.99 -9.91 -14.97
C ARG A 267 4.31 -11.41 -15.03
N ASN A 268 3.53 -12.20 -15.73
CA ASN A 268 3.63 -13.66 -15.78
C ASN A 268 4.39 -14.19 -17.01
N ARG A 269 4.70 -13.34 -18.00
CA ARG A 269 5.33 -13.79 -19.26
C ARG A 269 6.74 -14.34 -19.10
N GLU A 270 7.48 -13.96 -18.05
CA GLU A 270 8.83 -14.48 -17.80
C GLU A 270 8.83 -15.84 -17.08
N THR A 271 7.79 -16.15 -16.31
CA THR A 271 7.71 -17.44 -15.58
C THR A 271 7.44 -18.61 -16.54
N GLN A 272 6.93 -18.34 -17.75
CA GLN A 272 6.63 -19.36 -18.76
C GLN A 272 7.77 -19.63 -19.75
N ARG A 273 8.91 -18.92 -19.66
CA ARG A 273 10.07 -19.08 -20.56
C ARG A 273 11.27 -19.78 -19.93
N ARG A 274 11.09 -20.40 -18.75
CA ARG A 274 12.09 -21.28 -18.13
C ARG A 274 11.71 -22.75 -18.20
#